data_acf14c53b66178ee095b9adfd3ca9c5f
#
_entry.id   acf14c53b66178ee095b9adfd3ca9c5f
#
_cell.length_a   1.000
_cell.length_b   1.000
_cell.length_c   1.000
_cell.angle_alpha   90.00
_cell.angle_beta   90.00
_cell.angle_gamma   90.00
#
_symmetry.space_group_name_H-M   'P 1'
#
loop_
_entity.id
_entity.type
_entity.pdbx_description
1 polymer ?
#
loop_
_entity_poly.entity_id
_entity_poly.type
_entity_poly.pdbx_seq_one_letter_code
_entity_poly.pdbx_strand_id
1 'polypeptide(L)' 'MEQRLEFIVDKRATKTQIARAVETIFEVEVAKVNTRITKHGKHASVRLAEGYDAEDAAMRLGAF' A
#
# COMPACT_ATOMS: atom_id res chain seq x y z
N MET A 1 -8.33 -14.15 5.50
CA MET A 1 -8.72 -12.92 4.78
C MET A 1 -7.47 -12.17 4.36
N GLU A 2 -7.48 -11.60 3.17
CA GLU A 2 -6.35 -10.81 2.71
C GLU A 2 -6.34 -9.44 3.37
N GLN A 3 -5.17 -9.01 3.81
CA GLN A 3 -4.97 -7.67 4.31
C GLN A 3 -4.46 -6.80 3.17
N ARG A 4 -5.24 -5.80 2.80
CA ARG A 4 -4.97 -4.97 1.64
C ARG A 4 -5.16 -3.49 1.96
N LEU A 5 -4.22 -2.69 1.48
CA LEU A 5 -4.31 -1.23 1.54
C LEU A 5 -4.41 -0.70 0.12
N GLU A 6 -5.22 0.34 -0.08
CA GLU A 6 -5.35 0.96 -1.39
C GLU A 6 -5.03 2.45 -1.31
N PHE A 7 -4.27 2.92 -2.29
CA PHE A 7 -3.83 4.31 -2.37
C PHE A 7 -3.99 4.84 -3.78
N ILE A 8 -4.10 6.16 -3.88
CA ILE A 8 -3.94 6.84 -5.17
C ILE A 8 -2.56 7.47 -5.12
N VAL A 9 -1.73 7.15 -6.10
CA VAL A 9 -0.34 7.60 -6.16
C VAL A 9 -0.06 8.29 -7.49
N ASP A 10 1.13 8.89 -7.60
CA ASP A 10 1.58 9.52 -8.83
C ASP A 10 1.68 8.46 -9.94
N LYS A 11 1.28 8.83 -11.16
CA LYS A 11 1.34 7.94 -12.32
C LYS A 11 2.75 7.41 -12.58
N ARG A 12 3.77 8.13 -12.14
CA ARG A 12 5.18 7.76 -12.33
C ARG A 12 5.69 6.78 -11.29
N ALA A 13 4.94 6.58 -10.21
CA ALA A 13 5.37 5.68 -9.15
C ALA A 13 5.41 4.23 -9.64
N THR A 14 6.51 3.55 -9.36
CA THR A 14 6.66 2.12 -9.71
C THR A 14 6.17 1.25 -8.56
N LYS A 15 5.89 -0.01 -8.86
CA LYS A 15 5.50 -0.97 -7.82
C LYS A 15 6.55 -1.08 -6.73
N THR A 16 7.83 -1.07 -7.12
CA THR A 16 8.94 -1.15 -6.16
C THR A 16 8.96 0.05 -5.23
N GLN A 17 8.77 1.25 -5.78
CA GLN A 17 8.72 2.47 -4.98
C GLN A 17 7.54 2.46 -4.02
N ILE A 18 6.38 2.01 -4.49
CA ILE A 18 5.18 1.92 -3.67
C ILE A 18 5.39 0.94 -2.51
N ALA A 19 5.94 -0.23 -2.82
CA ALA A 19 6.20 -1.25 -1.80
C ALA A 19 7.14 -0.74 -0.72
N ARG A 20 8.24 -0.10 -1.12
CA ARG A 20 9.22 0.45 -0.18
C ARG A 20 8.63 1.56 0.69
N ALA A 21 7.83 2.44 0.09
CA ALA A 21 7.19 3.51 0.82
C ALA A 21 6.25 2.96 1.88
N VAL A 22 5.43 1.97 1.51
CA VAL A 22 4.50 1.34 2.44
C VAL A 22 5.25 0.64 3.57
N GLU A 23 6.28 -0.12 3.23
CA GLU A 23 7.08 -0.82 4.25
C GLU A 23 7.71 0.14 5.24
N THR A 24 8.19 1.27 4.75
CA THR A 24 8.84 2.27 5.60
C THR A 24 7.82 3.02 6.47
N ILE A 25 6.73 3.49 5.85
CA ILE A 25 5.74 4.32 6.55
C ILE A 25 4.92 3.51 7.55
N PHE A 26 4.45 2.34 7.13
CA PHE A 26 3.58 1.51 7.97
C PHE A 26 4.35 0.50 8.83
N GLU A 27 5.63 0.33 8.58
CA GLU A 27 6.46 -0.65 9.27
C GLU A 27 5.91 -2.07 9.12
N VAL A 28 5.50 -2.42 7.90
CA VAL A 28 4.94 -3.72 7.58
C VAL A 28 5.69 -4.34 6.40
N GLU A 29 5.48 -5.62 6.19
CA GLU A 29 6.06 -6.33 5.07
C GLU A 29 5.02 -6.45 3.96
N VAL A 30 5.40 -6.09 2.74
CA VAL A 30 4.51 -6.11 1.58
C VAL A 30 4.68 -7.43 0.83
N ALA A 31 3.58 -8.16 0.64
CA ALA A 31 3.58 -9.41 -0.12
C ALA A 31 3.43 -9.16 -1.62
N LYS A 32 2.57 -8.21 -2.00
CA LYS A 32 2.29 -7.95 -3.41
C LYS A 32 1.76 -6.54 -3.60
N VAL A 33 2.10 -5.93 -4.73
CA VAL A 33 1.55 -4.64 -5.15
C VAL A 33 0.93 -4.79 -6.53
N ASN A 34 -0.32 -4.38 -6.65
CA ASN A 34 -1.01 -4.29 -7.93
C ASN A 34 -1.31 -2.83 -8.21
N THR A 35 -1.17 -2.43 -9.47
CA THR A 35 -1.45 -1.06 -9.86
C THR A 35 -2.36 -1.04 -11.08
N ARG A 36 -3.15 0.03 -11.19
CA ARG A 36 -3.94 0.30 -12.39
C ARG A 36 -4.03 1.80 -12.59
N ILE A 37 -4.09 2.21 -13.85
CA ILE A 37 -4.21 3.63 -14.20
C ILE A 37 -5.69 3.97 -14.35
N THR A 38 -6.10 5.06 -13.72
CA THR A 38 -7.45 5.60 -13.85
C THR A 38 -7.37 7.09 -14.18
N LYS A 39 -8.51 7.71 -14.44
CA LYS A 39 -8.56 9.15 -14.72
C LYS A 39 -8.13 10.01 -13.52
N HIS A 40 -8.14 9.44 -12.33
CA HIS A 40 -7.74 10.15 -11.11
C HIS A 40 -6.28 9.93 -10.74
N GLY A 41 -5.56 9.10 -11.50
CA GLY A 41 -4.16 8.78 -11.24
C GLY A 41 -3.95 7.28 -11.21
N LYS A 42 -2.87 6.86 -10.56
CA LYS A 42 -2.56 5.44 -10.42
C LYS A 42 -3.09 4.93 -9.09
N HIS A 43 -3.93 3.91 -9.15
CA HIS A 43 -4.38 3.20 -7.96
C HIS A 43 -3.39 2.10 -7.62
N ALA A 44 -2.94 2.06 -6.39
CA ALA A 44 -2.06 1.00 -5.90
C ALA A 44 -2.81 0.18 -4.85
N SER A 45 -2.89 -1.12 -5.08
CA SER A 45 -3.44 -2.06 -4.12
C SER A 45 -2.29 -2.85 -3.54
N VAL A 46 -2.02 -2.67 -2.26
CA VAL A 46 -0.89 -3.27 -1.57
C VAL A 46 -1.40 -4.37 -0.64
N ARG A 47 -0.96 -5.59 -0.90
CA ARG A 47 -1.29 -6.73 -0.05
C ARG A 47 -0.18 -6.94 0.95
N LEU A 48 -0.53 -6.98 2.23
CA LEU A 48 0.43 -7.18 3.29
C LEU A 48 0.79 -8.66 3.44
N ALA A 49 2.00 -8.92 3.92
CA ALA A 49 2.42 -10.27 4.21
C ALA A 49 1.61 -10.84 5.37
N GLU A 50 1.61 -12.16 5.47
CA GLU A 50 0.89 -12.86 6.54
C GLU A 50 1.38 -12.38 7.91
N GLY A 51 0.44 -12.17 8.81
CA GLY A 51 0.75 -11.70 10.15
C GLY A 51 0.62 -10.19 10.34
N TYR A 52 0.40 -9.45 9.27
CA TYR A 52 0.20 -8.01 9.33
C TYR A 52 -1.26 -7.66 9.06
N ASP A 53 -1.76 -6.69 9.81
CA ASP A 53 -3.15 -6.24 9.74
C ASP A 53 -3.19 -4.86 9.09
N ALA A 54 -3.94 -4.74 7.99
CA ALA A 54 -4.07 -3.48 7.26
C ALA A 54 -4.72 -2.40 8.12
N GLU A 55 -5.70 -2.76 8.94
CA GLU A 55 -6.36 -1.82 9.84
C GLU A 55 -5.39 -1.27 10.88
N ASP A 56 -4.58 -2.14 11.47
CA ASP A 56 -3.57 -1.74 12.43
C ASP A 56 -2.52 -0.84 11.78
N ALA A 57 -2.09 -1.18 10.57
CA ALA A 57 -1.14 -0.37 9.83
C ALA A 57 -1.68 1.03 9.56
N ALA A 58 -2.94 1.13 9.16
CA ALA A 58 -3.58 2.41 8.91
C ALA A 58 -3.67 3.24 10.20
N MET A 59 -3.96 2.61 11.32
CA MET A 59 -4.05 3.28 12.62
C MET A 59 -2.70 3.83 13.07
N ARG A 60 -1.61 3.16 12.74
CA ARG A 60 -0.26 3.60 13.12
C ARG A 60 0.11 4.95 12.52
N LEU A 61 -0.42 5.26 11.36
CA LEU A 61 -0.18 6.57 10.77
C LEU A 61 -0.86 7.69 11.56
N GLY A 62 -1.94 7.38 12.25
CA GLY A 62 -2.66 8.35 13.05
C GLY A 62 -3.20 9.53 12.26
N ALA A 63 -3.12 9.48 10.96
CA ALA A 63 -3.41 10.61 10.09
C ALA A 63 -4.68 10.43 9.28
N PHE A 64 -5.33 9.36 9.47
CA PHE A 64 -6.56 9.07 8.73
C PHE A 64 -7.78 9.48 9.51
#